data_65831893dc90bafd3b5e2af244114492
#
_entry.id   65831893dc90bafd3b5e2af244114492
#
_cell.length_a   1.000
_cell.length_b   1.000
_cell.length_c   1.000
_cell.angle_alpha   90.00
_cell.angle_beta   90.00
_cell.angle_gamma   90.00
#
_symmetry.space_group_name_H-M   'P 1'
#
loop_
_entity.id
_entity.type
_entity.pdbx_description
1 polymer ?
#
loop_
_entity_poly.entity_id
_entity_poly.type
_entity_poly.pdbx_seq_one_letter_code
_entity_poly.pdbx_strand_id
1 'polypeptide(L)'
;MPFIDYDLSLFSNKIDDHNVKETQYKIGANMGYFYNWVLGKKVNIAPSFALGLGGKFSSYKNIEDNGARTNAQYLTLRMEGGLHVGYNTDRFLFGGKMNFSAYAYNPRSDQTVQNNYVYGLLYIGYRFAPPKVVKNTYDKVQKKIPIL
;
A
#
# COMPACT_ATOMS: atom_id res chain seq x y z
N MET A 1 6.01 -14.79 -4.60
CA MET A 1 4.61 -15.14 -4.35
C MET A 1 3.73 -14.18 -5.11
N PRO A 2 2.87 -14.63 -6.05
CA PRO A 2 1.93 -13.76 -6.73
C PRO A 2 0.83 -13.33 -5.77
N PHE A 3 0.30 -12.14 -5.96
CA PHE A 3 -0.85 -11.63 -5.23
C PHE A 3 -1.77 -10.84 -6.16
N ILE A 4 -3.04 -10.81 -5.82
CA ILE A 4 -4.07 -10.01 -6.48
C ILE A 4 -4.72 -9.18 -5.38
N ASP A 5 -4.87 -7.90 -5.63
CA ASP A 5 -5.49 -6.94 -4.73
C ASP A 5 -6.57 -6.13 -5.48
N TYR A 6 -7.57 -5.69 -4.75
CA TYR A 6 -8.67 -4.89 -5.29
C TYR A 6 -8.73 -3.56 -4.56
N ASP A 7 -8.85 -2.50 -5.33
CA ASP A 7 -9.03 -1.15 -4.80
C ASP A 7 -10.46 -0.68 -5.10
N LEU A 8 -11.19 -0.39 -4.04
CA LEU A 8 -12.48 0.26 -4.11
C LEU A 8 -12.46 1.47 -3.18
N SER A 9 -12.44 2.66 -3.74
CA SER A 9 -12.43 3.88 -2.95
C SER A 9 -13.52 4.85 -3.39
N LEU A 10 -14.18 5.45 -2.40
CA LEU A 10 -15.17 6.50 -2.56
C LEU A 10 -14.62 7.77 -1.93
N PHE A 11 -14.49 8.81 -2.72
CA PHE A 11 -14.14 10.15 -2.23
C PHE A 11 -15.24 11.13 -2.59
N SER A 12 -15.67 11.90 -1.60
CA SER A 12 -16.51 13.06 -1.82
C SER A 12 -15.78 14.28 -1.27
N ASN A 13 -15.44 15.21 -2.12
CA ASN A 13 -14.76 16.43 -1.73
C ASN A 13 -15.60 17.65 -2.17
N LYS A 14 -15.71 18.63 -1.29
CA LYS A 14 -16.29 19.94 -1.59
C LYS A 14 -15.15 20.88 -1.87
N ILE A 15 -15.05 21.36 -3.10
CA ILE A 15 -14.06 22.37 -3.46
C ILE A 15 -14.66 23.72 -3.06
N ASP A 16 -14.15 24.29 -1.97
CA ASP A 16 -14.72 25.50 -1.33
C ASP A 16 -14.66 26.76 -2.22
N ASP A 17 -13.82 26.77 -3.25
CA ASP A 17 -13.58 27.99 -4.04
C ASP A 17 -14.58 28.19 -5.21
N HIS A 18 -15.41 27.19 -5.55
CA HIS A 18 -16.32 27.28 -6.70
C HIS A 18 -17.68 26.59 -6.50
N ASN A 19 -18.17 26.41 -5.30
CA ASN A 19 -19.48 25.73 -5.05
C ASN A 19 -19.68 24.44 -5.87
N VAL A 20 -18.60 23.71 -6.19
CA VAL A 20 -18.64 22.48 -6.96
C VAL A 20 -18.46 21.30 -6.00
N LYS A 21 -19.42 20.40 -6.00
CA LYS A 21 -19.32 19.12 -5.29
C LYS A 21 -18.83 18.04 -6.25
N GLU A 22 -17.65 17.49 -5.97
CA GLU A 22 -17.11 16.35 -6.72
C GLU A 22 -17.33 15.07 -5.92
N THR A 23 -17.86 14.06 -6.61
CA THR A 23 -17.94 12.70 -6.08
C THR A 23 -17.18 11.78 -7.01
N GLN A 24 -16.20 11.04 -6.47
CA GLN A 24 -15.33 10.15 -7.24
C GLN A 24 -15.50 8.71 -6.75
N TYR A 25 -15.65 7.81 -7.72
CA TYR A 25 -15.59 6.36 -7.50
C TYR A 25 -14.37 5.82 -8.24
N LYS A 26 -13.55 5.05 -7.55
CA LYS A 26 -12.43 4.34 -8.17
C LYS A 26 -12.61 2.86 -7.93
N ILE A 27 -12.45 2.10 -8.99
CA ILE A 27 -12.44 0.64 -8.95
C ILE A 27 -11.24 0.15 -9.74
N GLY A 28 -10.47 -0.75 -9.17
CA GLY A 28 -9.26 -1.25 -9.82
C GLY A 28 -8.87 -2.62 -9.32
N ALA A 29 -8.08 -3.31 -10.11
CA ALA A 29 -7.44 -4.56 -9.75
C ALA A 29 -5.94 -4.44 -9.99
N ASN A 30 -5.16 -4.93 -9.06
CA ASN A 30 -3.70 -4.97 -9.12
C ASN A 30 -3.24 -6.42 -9.11
N MET A 31 -2.25 -6.73 -9.92
CA MET A 31 -1.57 -8.01 -9.92
C MET A 31 -0.10 -7.78 -9.72
N GLY A 32 0.50 -8.49 -8.80
CA GLY A 32 1.90 -8.30 -8.47
C GLY A 32 2.63 -9.56 -8.06
N TYR A 33 3.91 -9.39 -7.90
CA TYR A 33 4.82 -10.42 -7.43
C TYR A 33 5.65 -9.88 -6.28
N PHE A 34 5.75 -10.68 -5.25
CA PHE A 34 6.54 -10.43 -4.06
C PHE A 34 7.48 -11.63 -3.84
N TYR A 35 8.74 -11.34 -3.56
CA TYR A 35 9.71 -12.35 -3.22
C TYR A 35 10.48 -11.97 -1.95
N ASN A 36 10.89 -12.97 -1.20
CA ASN A 36 11.64 -12.78 0.03
C ASN A 36 12.86 -13.72 0.04
N TRP A 37 14.04 -13.13 -0.02
CA TRP A 37 15.30 -13.83 0.14
C TRP A 37 15.81 -13.68 1.57
N VAL A 38 16.16 -14.80 2.18
CA VAL A 38 16.84 -14.83 3.48
C VAL A 38 18.27 -15.32 3.27
N LEU A 39 19.23 -14.42 3.39
CA LEU A 39 20.64 -14.69 3.18
C LEU A 39 21.35 -14.86 4.53
N GLY A 40 22.03 -15.99 4.70
CA GLY A 40 22.85 -16.26 5.90
C GLY A 40 22.06 -16.19 7.21
N LYS A 41 20.77 -16.47 7.21
CA LYS A 41 19.83 -16.44 8.36
C LYS A 41 19.65 -15.06 9.01
N LYS A 42 20.33 -14.03 8.52
CA LYS A 42 20.35 -12.70 9.15
C LYS A 42 19.89 -11.57 8.24
N VAL A 43 20.09 -11.71 6.95
CA VAL A 43 19.74 -10.69 5.97
C VAL A 43 18.44 -11.09 5.26
N ASN A 44 17.49 -10.20 5.23
CA ASN A 44 16.24 -10.33 4.50
C ASN A 44 16.20 -9.28 3.41
N ILE A 45 15.93 -9.70 2.17
CA ILE A 45 15.74 -8.80 1.03
C ILE A 45 14.41 -9.17 0.38
N ALA A 46 13.49 -8.24 0.36
CA ALA A 46 12.15 -8.48 -0.16
C ALA A 46 11.74 -7.41 -1.19
N PRO A 47 12.03 -7.65 -2.48
CA PRO A 47 11.50 -6.85 -3.56
C PRO A 47 10.03 -7.18 -3.82
N SER A 48 9.28 -6.18 -4.27
CA SER A 48 7.90 -6.30 -4.72
C SER A 48 7.66 -5.44 -5.94
N PHE A 49 6.77 -5.91 -6.80
CA PHE A 49 6.32 -5.16 -7.98
C PHE A 49 4.88 -5.53 -8.29
N ALA A 50 4.05 -4.55 -8.64
CA ALA A 50 2.67 -4.75 -9.04
C ALA A 50 2.27 -3.80 -10.16
N LEU A 51 1.40 -4.27 -11.03
CA LEU A 51 0.72 -3.50 -12.05
C LEU A 51 -0.78 -3.57 -11.82
N GLY A 52 -1.46 -2.45 -12.02
CA GLY A 52 -2.89 -2.34 -11.83
C GLY A 52 -3.57 -1.60 -12.96
N LEU A 53 -4.78 -2.02 -13.22
CA LEU A 53 -5.70 -1.37 -14.14
C LEU A 53 -7.01 -1.07 -13.40
N GLY A 54 -7.62 0.07 -13.73
CA GLY A 54 -8.86 0.45 -13.09
C GLY A 54 -9.62 1.51 -13.85
N GLY A 55 -10.78 1.87 -13.29
CA GLY A 55 -11.61 2.96 -13.75
C GLY A 55 -11.80 4.00 -12.65
N LYS A 56 -11.71 5.25 -13.02
CA LYS A 56 -12.10 6.40 -12.20
C LYS A 56 -13.36 7.03 -12.79
N PHE A 57 -14.39 7.14 -11.99
CA PHE A 57 -15.67 7.76 -12.34
C PHE A 57 -15.81 9.03 -11.49
N SER A 58 -15.87 10.18 -12.12
CA SER A 58 -16.04 11.46 -11.43
C SER A 58 -17.39 12.08 -11.84
N SER A 59 -18.15 12.52 -10.84
CA SER A 59 -19.38 13.28 -11.03
C SER A 59 -19.21 14.65 -10.40
N TYR A 60 -19.34 15.69 -11.21
CA TYR A 60 -19.28 17.08 -10.80
C TYR A 60 -20.69 17.67 -10.76
N LYS A 61 -21.08 18.24 -9.65
CA LYS A 61 -22.34 18.96 -9.52
C LYS A 61 -22.03 20.45 -9.26
N ASN A 62 -22.34 21.30 -10.23
CA ASN A 62 -22.28 22.75 -10.03
C ASN A 62 -23.53 23.21 -9.27
N ILE A 63 -23.37 23.87 -8.14
CA ILE A 63 -24.48 24.31 -7.28
C ILE A 63 -25.08 25.62 -7.83
N GLU A 64 -24.32 26.41 -8.54
CA GLU A 64 -24.75 27.69 -9.09
C GLU A 64 -25.54 27.59 -10.40
N ASP A 65 -25.30 26.54 -11.20
CA ASP A 65 -25.87 26.40 -12.54
C ASP A 65 -26.94 25.31 -12.55
N ASN A 66 -28.06 25.57 -11.84
CA ASN A 66 -29.25 24.72 -11.83
C ASN A 66 -29.01 23.23 -11.59
N GLY A 67 -27.87 22.86 -10.98
CA GLY A 67 -27.55 21.49 -10.60
C GLY A 67 -27.12 20.59 -11.77
N ALA A 68 -26.66 21.15 -12.88
CA ALA A 68 -26.12 20.37 -14.00
C ALA A 68 -25.02 19.41 -13.50
N ARG A 69 -25.14 18.14 -13.88
CA ARG A 69 -24.18 17.09 -13.55
C ARG A 69 -23.33 16.77 -14.77
N THR A 70 -22.05 16.85 -14.61
CA THR A 70 -21.08 16.40 -15.62
C THR A 70 -20.43 15.12 -15.12
N ASN A 71 -20.55 14.04 -15.88
CA ASN A 71 -19.92 12.77 -15.56
C ASN A 71 -18.69 12.58 -16.43
N ALA A 72 -17.61 12.15 -15.83
CA ALA A 72 -16.38 11.83 -16.53
C ALA A 72 -15.87 10.43 -16.11
N GLN A 73 -15.42 9.67 -17.09
CA GLN A 73 -14.88 8.32 -16.88
C GLN A 73 -13.45 8.29 -17.42
N TYR A 74 -12.55 7.71 -16.62
CA TYR A 74 -11.14 7.63 -16.96
C TYR A 74 -10.62 6.23 -16.73
N LEU A 75 -9.85 5.72 -17.69
CA LEU A 75 -9.02 4.54 -17.48
C LEU A 75 -7.82 4.95 -16.61
N THR A 76 -7.48 4.11 -15.66
CA THR A 76 -6.36 4.34 -14.74
C THR A 76 -5.34 3.21 -14.85
N LEU A 77 -4.09 3.59 -14.89
CA LEU A 77 -2.95 2.69 -14.82
C LEU A 77 -2.19 2.94 -13.52
N ARG A 78 -1.87 1.88 -12.79
CA ARG A 78 -1.09 1.94 -11.56
C ARG A 78 0.13 1.04 -11.68
N MET A 79 1.27 1.52 -11.25
CA MET A 79 2.49 0.75 -11.09
C MET A 79 3.03 0.97 -9.70
N GLU A 80 3.29 -0.10 -8.99
CA GLU A 80 3.80 -0.05 -7.63
C GLU A 80 5.00 -0.96 -7.50
N GLY A 81 5.95 -0.56 -6.68
CA GLY A 81 7.09 -1.39 -6.36
C GLY A 81 7.68 -1.04 -5.02
N GLY A 82 8.43 -1.97 -4.48
CA GLY A 82 9.06 -1.79 -3.20
C GLY A 82 10.29 -2.65 -3.04
N LEU A 83 11.16 -2.20 -2.15
CA LEU A 83 12.32 -2.96 -1.70
C LEU A 83 12.39 -2.84 -0.17
N HIS A 84 12.39 -3.98 0.47
CA HIS A 84 12.67 -4.07 1.90
C HIS A 84 13.99 -4.79 2.09
N VAL A 85 14.89 -4.20 2.87
CA VAL A 85 16.16 -4.80 3.30
C VAL A 85 16.23 -4.75 4.81
N GLY A 86 16.40 -5.91 5.42
CA GLY A 86 16.48 -6.05 6.86
C GLY A 86 17.67 -6.88 7.29
N TYR A 87 18.29 -6.50 8.40
CA TYR A 87 19.29 -7.28 9.09
C TYR A 87 18.78 -7.63 10.47
N ASN A 88 18.78 -8.91 10.79
CA ASN A 88 18.18 -9.48 11.96
C ASN A 88 19.18 -10.32 12.73
N THR A 89 19.45 -9.95 13.97
CA THR A 89 20.28 -10.70 14.91
C THR A 89 19.47 -11.15 16.11
N ASP A 90 20.06 -11.88 17.02
CA ASP A 90 19.39 -12.35 18.23
C ASP A 90 18.84 -11.19 19.09
N ARG A 91 19.53 -10.04 19.10
CA ARG A 91 19.18 -8.89 19.93
C ARG A 91 18.75 -7.66 19.15
N PHE A 92 19.29 -7.45 17.97
CA PHE A 92 19.04 -6.26 17.17
C PHE A 92 18.36 -6.62 15.85
N LEU A 93 17.46 -5.77 15.43
CA LEU A 93 16.92 -5.76 14.08
C LEU A 93 17.01 -4.33 13.55
N PHE A 94 17.46 -4.18 12.33
CA PHE A 94 17.45 -2.88 11.65
C PHE A 94 17.29 -3.10 10.15
N GLY A 95 16.76 -2.11 9.48
CA GLY A 95 16.55 -2.18 8.06
C GLY A 95 15.88 -0.95 7.50
N GLY A 96 15.56 -1.05 6.23
CA GLY A 96 14.85 -0.02 5.50
C GLY A 96 13.84 -0.61 4.54
N LYS A 97 12.82 0.17 4.28
CA LYS A 97 11.82 -0.11 3.27
C LYS A 97 11.67 1.12 2.40
N MET A 98 11.68 0.92 1.09
CA MET A 98 11.39 1.94 0.10
C MET A 98 10.26 1.45 -0.80
N ASN A 99 9.31 2.32 -1.07
CA ASN A 99 8.23 2.02 -2.01
C ASN A 99 8.07 3.19 -2.97
N PHE A 100 7.69 2.86 -4.19
CA PHE A 100 7.28 3.82 -5.19
C PHE A 100 5.89 3.44 -5.71
N SER A 101 5.13 4.43 -6.07
CA SER A 101 3.86 4.26 -6.75
C SER A 101 3.75 5.31 -7.84
N ALA A 102 3.40 4.86 -9.03
CA ALA A 102 3.09 5.68 -10.17
C ALA A 102 1.63 5.41 -10.56
N TYR A 103 0.86 6.47 -10.64
CA TYR A 103 -0.54 6.42 -11.02
C TYR A 103 -0.78 7.39 -12.16
N ALA A 104 -1.35 6.89 -13.25
CA ALA A 104 -1.67 7.68 -14.41
C ALA A 104 -3.14 7.48 -14.81
N TYR A 105 -3.78 8.55 -15.22
CA TYR A 105 -5.10 8.49 -15.86
C TYR A 105 -5.19 9.56 -16.94
N ASN A 106 -5.99 9.29 -17.95
CA ASN A 106 -6.16 10.20 -19.06
C ASN A 106 -7.55 10.84 -18.97
N PRO A 107 -7.67 12.12 -18.59
CA PRO A 107 -8.95 12.81 -18.50
C PRO A 107 -9.52 13.23 -19.85
N ARG A 108 -8.68 13.37 -20.88
CA ARG A 108 -9.03 13.68 -22.27
C ARG A 108 -7.90 13.20 -23.17
N SER A 109 -8.17 13.03 -24.45
CA SER A 109 -7.20 12.53 -25.44
C SER A 109 -5.84 13.26 -25.47
N ASP A 110 -5.79 14.51 -24.98
CA ASP A 110 -4.58 15.35 -25.02
C ASP A 110 -3.90 15.57 -23.66
N GLN A 111 -4.45 15.05 -22.56
CA GLN A 111 -3.91 15.31 -21.23
C GLN A 111 -3.80 14.05 -20.42
N THR A 112 -2.59 13.72 -19.98
CA THR A 112 -2.35 12.63 -19.02
C THR A 112 -1.99 13.25 -17.67
N VAL A 113 -2.76 12.94 -16.65
CA VAL A 113 -2.42 13.30 -15.28
C VAL A 113 -1.63 12.15 -14.66
N GLN A 114 -0.44 12.47 -14.17
CA GLN A 114 0.44 11.53 -13.51
C GLN A 114 0.63 11.97 -12.06
N ASN A 115 0.58 11.01 -11.16
CA ASN A 115 0.90 11.22 -9.77
C ASN A 115 1.89 10.14 -9.33
N ASN A 116 3.10 10.56 -9.03
CA ASN A 116 4.18 9.67 -8.63
C ASN A 116 4.60 10.03 -7.21
N TYR A 117 4.74 9.04 -6.36
CA TYR A 117 5.31 9.24 -5.05
C TYR A 117 6.27 8.12 -4.68
N VAL A 118 7.32 8.51 -3.96
CA VAL A 118 8.30 7.59 -3.39
C VAL A 118 8.36 7.89 -1.89
N TYR A 119 8.31 6.86 -1.10
CA TYR A 119 8.52 7.00 0.33
C TYR A 119 9.42 5.88 0.85
N GLY A 120 10.18 6.22 1.88
CA GLY A 120 11.05 5.29 2.56
C GLY A 120 10.93 5.43 4.06
N LEU A 121 11.24 4.35 4.74
CA LEU A 121 11.38 4.35 6.19
C LEU A 121 12.61 3.53 6.59
N LEU A 122 13.26 3.94 7.65
CA LEU A 122 14.29 3.17 8.33
C LEU A 122 13.76 2.75 9.69
N TYR A 123 14.14 1.58 10.13
CA TYR A 123 13.76 1.09 11.45
C TYR A 123 14.92 0.45 12.16
N ILE A 124 14.93 0.58 13.46
CA ILE A 124 15.82 -0.12 14.39
C ILE A 124 14.99 -0.65 15.55
N GLY A 125 15.26 -1.86 15.95
CA GLY A 125 14.60 -2.49 17.09
C GLY A 125 15.58 -3.29 17.94
N TYR A 126 15.26 -3.40 19.21
CA TYR A 126 15.98 -4.20 20.16
C TYR A 126 15.08 -5.23 20.81
N ARG A 127 15.51 -6.48 20.85
CA ARG A 127 14.79 -7.59 21.49
C ARG A 127 15.25 -7.74 22.93
N PHE A 128 14.36 -7.43 23.83
CA PHE A 128 14.59 -7.70 25.25
C PHE A 128 14.44 -9.20 25.53
N ALA A 129 15.29 -9.75 26.39
CA ALA A 129 15.06 -11.09 26.89
C ALA A 129 13.73 -11.12 27.67
N PRO A 130 12.91 -12.16 27.49
CA PRO A 130 11.65 -12.27 28.23
C PRO A 130 11.94 -12.34 29.73
N PRO A 131 11.14 -11.68 30.57
CA PRO A 131 11.24 -11.81 32.03
C PRO A 131 11.21 -13.28 32.44
N LYS A 132 11.97 -13.65 33.46
CA LYS A 132 12.07 -15.02 33.95
C LYS A 132 10.72 -15.70 34.20
N VAL A 133 9.74 -14.93 34.68
CA VAL A 133 8.38 -15.40 34.94
C VAL A 133 7.69 -15.87 33.65
N VAL A 134 7.82 -15.09 32.57
CA VAL A 134 7.21 -15.43 31.26
C VAL A 134 7.90 -16.64 30.67
N LYS A 135 9.25 -16.71 30.74
CA LYS A 135 10.01 -17.84 30.25
C LYS A 135 9.62 -19.14 30.96
N ASN A 136 9.53 -19.12 32.29
CA ASN A 136 9.17 -20.29 33.08
C ASN A 136 7.73 -20.77 32.81
N THR A 137 6.82 -19.84 32.55
CA THR A 137 5.43 -20.17 32.19
C THR A 137 5.37 -20.79 30.79
N TYR A 138 6.09 -20.23 29.83
CA TYR A 138 6.19 -20.75 28.47
C TYR A 138 6.76 -22.17 28.45
N ASP A 139 7.86 -22.39 29.12
CA ASP A 139 8.53 -23.70 29.22
C ASP A 139 7.62 -24.76 29.88
N LYS A 140 6.79 -24.36 30.85
CA LYS A 140 5.79 -25.27 31.47
C LYS A 140 4.67 -25.62 30.51
N VAL A 141 4.18 -24.65 29.71
CA VAL A 141 3.12 -24.88 28.74
C VAL A 141 3.64 -25.74 27.59
N GLN A 142 4.83 -25.48 27.09
CA GLN A 142 5.44 -26.26 26.02
C GLN A 142 5.69 -27.72 26.41
N LYS A 143 6.06 -27.97 27.67
CA LYS A 143 6.17 -29.34 28.18
C LYS A 143 4.83 -30.09 28.31
N LYS A 144 3.72 -29.37 28.51
CA LYS A 144 2.38 -29.95 28.61
C LYS A 144 1.68 -30.14 27.27
N ILE A 145 2.03 -29.34 26.29
CA ILE A 145 1.47 -29.39 24.93
C ILE A 145 2.66 -29.41 23.98
N PRO A 146 3.20 -30.60 23.64
CA PRO A 146 4.19 -30.67 22.56
C PRO A 146 3.49 -30.32 21.26
N ILE A 147 3.64 -29.05 20.84
CA ILE A 147 3.24 -28.62 19.52
C ILE A 147 4.26 -29.22 18.55
N LEU A 148 3.77 -30.11 17.72
CA LEU A 148 4.50 -30.74 16.62
C LEU A 148 5.19 -29.75 15.72
#